data_411713a8f610b2fa38aa2a648db2cada
#
_entry.id   411713a8f610b2fa38aa2a648db2cada
#
_cell.length_a   1.000
_cell.length_b   1.000
_cell.length_c   1.000
_cell.angle_alpha   90.00
_cell.angle_beta   90.00
_cell.angle_gamma   90.00
#
_symmetry.space_group_name_H-M   'P 1'
#
loop_
_entity.id
_entity.type
_entity.pdbx_description
1 polymer ?
#
loop_
_entity_poly.entity_id
_entity_poly.type
_entity_poly.pdbx_seq_one_letter_code
_entity_poly.pdbx_strand_id
1 'polypeptide(L)'
;MSDPSGPSADASTVALFQQDWQIYRKMVDNNFLFHREAYARLHALLTREINRPFGFLDIACGDASASAGALCGTAISRYHGIDFSAAALDLARQNLQVLDCPVTLEQADFLTALAGREHRDDVIFIGLSLHHLEGPEKLAFMLQIRRALAPDGVFVIYENTSPDGEDRAGWLRRWDLQQPAWIAYTPDEWVSMRTHVHAADHPETVTGWHQLGRYAGFAQVRELYAAPTDLFRMYAFGG
;
A
#
# COMPACT_ATOMS: atom_id res chain seq x y z
N MET A 1 40.35 2.19 -16.17
CA MET A 1 39.05 2.79 -16.58
C MET A 1 38.08 1.62 -16.72
N SER A 2 37.33 1.33 -15.69
CA SER A 2 36.36 0.24 -15.65
C SER A 2 34.97 0.87 -15.84
N ASP A 3 34.25 0.40 -16.84
CA ASP A 3 32.93 0.81 -17.25
C ASP A 3 31.90 0.42 -16.16
N PRO A 4 31.06 1.34 -15.64
CA PRO A 4 30.02 1.02 -14.70
C PRO A 4 28.68 0.80 -15.44
N SER A 5 28.59 -0.19 -16.33
CA SER A 5 27.30 -0.67 -16.84
C SER A 5 26.75 -1.69 -15.85
N GLY A 6 25.89 -1.21 -14.93
CA GLY A 6 25.02 -2.09 -14.15
C GLY A 6 24.11 -2.93 -15.09
N PRO A 7 23.60 -4.08 -14.64
CA PRO A 7 22.79 -4.95 -15.49
C PRO A 7 21.56 -4.19 -16.00
N SER A 8 21.50 -3.98 -17.31
CA SER A 8 20.26 -3.53 -17.96
C SER A 8 19.21 -4.60 -17.72
N ALA A 9 18.06 -4.22 -17.16
CA ALA A 9 16.92 -5.13 -17.06
C ALA A 9 16.63 -5.73 -18.43
N ASP A 10 16.56 -7.06 -18.51
CA ASP A 10 16.25 -7.78 -19.72
C ASP A 10 14.90 -7.29 -20.30
N ALA A 11 14.82 -7.11 -21.59
CA ALA A 11 13.61 -6.63 -22.28
C ALA A 11 12.36 -7.47 -21.94
N SER A 12 12.52 -8.75 -21.60
CA SER A 12 11.44 -9.64 -21.14
C SER A 12 10.92 -9.23 -19.76
N THR A 13 11.80 -8.83 -18.84
CA THR A 13 11.44 -8.36 -17.50
C THR A 13 10.70 -7.03 -17.55
N VAL A 14 11.14 -6.12 -18.43
CA VAL A 14 10.47 -4.82 -18.64
C VAL A 14 9.08 -5.03 -19.27
N ALA A 15 8.93 -5.94 -20.22
CA ALA A 15 7.64 -6.23 -20.85
C ALA A 15 6.65 -6.87 -19.87
N LEU A 16 7.10 -7.81 -19.04
CA LEU A 16 6.29 -8.40 -17.96
C LEU A 16 5.83 -7.33 -16.97
N PHE A 17 6.73 -6.49 -16.53
CA PHE A 17 6.40 -5.38 -15.61
C PHE A 17 5.37 -4.41 -16.23
N GLN A 18 5.52 -4.08 -17.52
CA GLN A 18 4.57 -3.21 -18.21
C GLN A 18 3.18 -3.85 -18.33
N GLN A 19 3.11 -5.15 -18.54
CA GLN A 19 1.86 -5.89 -18.61
C GLN A 19 1.17 -5.93 -17.22
N ASP A 20 1.89 -6.25 -16.16
CA ASP A 20 1.38 -6.27 -14.80
C ASP A 20 0.90 -4.87 -14.36
N TRP A 21 1.64 -3.82 -14.75
CA TRP A 21 1.26 -2.45 -14.51
C TRP A 21 -0.04 -2.04 -15.22
N GLN A 22 -0.24 -2.47 -16.48
CA GLN A 22 -1.48 -2.20 -17.21
C GLN A 22 -2.69 -2.91 -16.56
N ILE A 23 -2.51 -4.14 -16.10
CA ILE A 23 -3.51 -4.90 -15.37
C ILE A 23 -3.87 -4.16 -14.06
N TYR A 24 -2.88 -3.75 -13.28
CA TYR A 24 -3.09 -2.99 -12.05
C TYR A 24 -3.81 -1.66 -12.30
N ARG A 25 -3.42 -0.90 -13.32
CA ARG A 25 -4.12 0.34 -13.69
C ARG A 25 -5.59 0.12 -14.00
N LYS A 26 -5.95 -0.97 -14.66
CA LYS A 26 -7.37 -1.31 -14.88
C LYS A 26 -8.13 -1.51 -13.57
N MET A 27 -7.50 -2.08 -12.53
CA MET A 27 -8.11 -2.18 -11.20
C MET A 27 -8.40 -0.81 -10.61
N VAL A 28 -7.42 0.10 -10.68
CA VAL A 28 -7.53 1.45 -10.13
C VAL A 28 -8.54 2.28 -10.91
N ASP A 29 -8.43 2.32 -12.25
CA ASP A 29 -9.28 3.14 -13.12
C ASP A 29 -10.77 2.75 -13.02
N ASN A 30 -11.05 1.44 -12.86
CA ASN A 30 -12.40 0.92 -12.69
C ASN A 30 -12.84 0.83 -11.23
N ASN A 31 -12.00 1.25 -10.28
CA ASN A 31 -12.28 1.22 -8.84
C ASN A 31 -12.61 -0.18 -8.29
N PHE A 32 -12.08 -1.25 -8.89
CA PHE A 32 -12.36 -2.62 -8.46
C PHE A 32 -11.85 -2.92 -7.06
N LEU A 33 -10.82 -2.19 -6.62
CA LEU A 33 -10.23 -2.28 -5.29
C LEU A 33 -10.75 -1.18 -4.34
N PHE A 34 -11.82 -0.47 -4.68
CA PHE A 34 -12.41 0.60 -3.86
C PHE A 34 -11.42 1.69 -3.43
N HIS A 35 -10.44 2.00 -4.27
CA HIS A 35 -9.43 3.03 -3.99
C HIS A 35 -10.07 4.40 -3.69
N ARG A 36 -11.08 4.81 -4.45
CA ARG A 36 -11.73 6.12 -4.27
C ARG A 36 -12.27 6.29 -2.86
N GLU A 37 -12.99 5.29 -2.36
CA GLU A 37 -13.60 5.30 -1.03
C GLU A 37 -12.54 5.19 0.07
N ALA A 38 -11.55 4.29 -0.10
CA ALA A 38 -10.47 4.09 0.85
C ALA A 38 -9.62 5.36 0.99
N TYR A 39 -9.17 5.94 -0.11
CA TYR A 39 -8.34 7.14 -0.07
C TYR A 39 -9.14 8.40 0.34
N ALA A 40 -10.45 8.44 0.13
CA ALA A 40 -11.30 9.47 0.73
C ALA A 40 -11.35 9.34 2.26
N ARG A 41 -11.28 8.13 2.83
CA ARG A 41 -11.15 7.92 4.27
C ARG A 41 -9.77 8.33 4.79
N LEU A 42 -8.71 8.03 4.05
CA LEU A 42 -7.37 8.53 4.36
C LEU A 42 -7.35 10.07 4.40
N HIS A 43 -7.87 10.72 3.36
CA HIS A 43 -7.99 12.19 3.31
C HIS A 43 -8.78 12.74 4.51
N ALA A 44 -9.90 12.11 4.87
CA ALA A 44 -10.71 12.52 6.02
C ALA A 44 -9.95 12.38 7.36
N LEU A 45 -9.17 11.32 7.54
CA LEU A 45 -8.28 11.16 8.70
C LEU A 45 -7.27 12.31 8.75
N LEU A 46 -6.56 12.56 7.64
CA LEU A 46 -5.49 13.55 7.54
C LEU A 46 -5.98 14.99 7.77
N THR A 47 -7.20 15.30 7.34
CA THR A 47 -7.77 16.65 7.48
C THR A 47 -8.47 16.90 8.81
N ARG A 48 -9.04 15.86 9.43
CA ARG A 48 -9.86 16.02 10.64
C ARG A 48 -9.12 15.70 11.94
N GLU A 49 -8.17 14.75 11.89
CA GLU A 49 -7.46 14.28 13.08
C GLU A 49 -6.01 14.78 13.12
N ILE A 50 -5.39 15.05 11.94
CA ILE A 50 -4.01 15.56 11.85
C ILE A 50 -4.04 17.01 11.33
N ASN A 51 -4.44 17.94 12.20
CA ASN A 51 -4.62 19.36 11.88
C ASN A 51 -3.35 20.22 12.08
N ARG A 52 -2.17 19.61 12.07
CA ARG A 52 -0.84 20.23 12.17
C ARG A 52 0.02 19.84 10.96
N PRO A 53 1.09 20.59 10.65
CA PRO A 53 2.05 20.14 9.63
C PRO A 53 2.57 18.74 9.95
N PHE A 54 2.59 17.84 8.93
CA PHE A 54 3.03 16.46 9.10
C PHE A 54 3.91 15.98 7.95
N GLY A 55 4.84 15.08 8.29
CA GLY A 55 5.59 14.29 7.32
C GLY A 55 4.83 13.02 6.98
N PHE A 56 4.77 12.70 5.69
CA PHE A 56 4.10 11.51 5.16
C PHE A 56 5.11 10.57 4.51
N LEU A 57 5.18 9.34 5.01
CA LEU A 57 5.95 8.24 4.40
C LEU A 57 4.98 7.29 3.71
N ASP A 58 5.11 7.17 2.39
CA ASP A 58 4.31 6.31 1.52
C ASP A 58 5.14 5.09 1.11
N ILE A 59 4.81 3.94 1.65
CA ILE A 59 5.56 2.70 1.45
C ILE A 59 4.90 1.88 0.35
N ALA A 60 5.70 1.35 -0.60
CA ALA A 60 5.23 0.75 -1.83
C ALA A 60 4.28 1.71 -2.57
N CYS A 61 4.74 2.95 -2.76
CA CYS A 61 3.88 4.05 -3.20
C CYS A 61 3.41 3.94 -4.65
N GLY A 62 3.98 3.03 -5.44
CA GLY A 62 3.65 2.88 -6.85
C GLY A 62 3.82 4.19 -7.61
N ASP A 63 2.82 4.57 -8.41
CA ASP A 63 2.77 5.87 -9.11
C ASP A 63 2.26 7.01 -8.22
N ALA A 64 1.95 6.77 -6.97
CA ALA A 64 1.47 7.71 -5.96
C ALA A 64 0.23 8.53 -6.38
N SER A 65 -0.48 8.17 -7.46
CA SER A 65 -1.61 8.96 -7.96
C SER A 65 -2.75 9.07 -6.94
N ALA A 66 -3.08 7.95 -6.27
CA ALA A 66 -4.12 7.92 -5.25
C ALA A 66 -3.69 8.67 -3.97
N SER A 67 -2.44 8.49 -3.55
CA SER A 67 -1.86 9.22 -2.40
C SER A 67 -1.81 10.72 -2.66
N ALA A 68 -1.37 11.17 -3.84
CA ALA A 68 -1.36 12.57 -4.23
C ALA A 68 -2.75 13.20 -4.10
N GLY A 69 -3.79 12.50 -4.60
CA GLY A 69 -5.18 12.94 -4.45
C GLY A 69 -5.64 13.04 -2.99
N ALA A 70 -5.29 12.05 -2.16
CA ALA A 70 -5.65 12.04 -0.74
C ALA A 70 -4.90 13.11 0.08
N LEU A 71 -3.70 13.50 -0.35
CA LEU A 71 -2.86 14.48 0.35
C LEU A 71 -3.14 15.92 -0.08
N CYS A 72 -3.77 16.13 -1.24
CA CYS A 72 -4.10 17.48 -1.73
C CYS A 72 -5.02 18.19 -0.74
N GLY A 73 -4.67 19.45 -0.38
CA GLY A 73 -5.45 20.26 0.57
C GLY A 73 -5.33 19.85 2.04
N THR A 74 -4.41 18.95 2.38
CA THR A 74 -4.05 18.61 3.76
C THR A 74 -2.91 19.51 4.28
N ALA A 75 -2.56 19.35 5.56
CA ALA A 75 -1.42 20.04 6.15
C ALA A 75 -0.08 19.32 5.91
N ILE A 76 0.05 18.55 4.84
CA ILE A 76 1.31 17.87 4.51
C ILE A 76 2.46 18.86 4.38
N SER A 77 3.59 18.59 5.04
CA SER A 77 4.78 19.44 5.03
C SER A 77 5.98 18.79 4.31
N ARG A 78 5.97 17.48 4.12
CA ARG A 78 6.90 16.72 3.30
C ARG A 78 6.31 15.38 2.92
N TYR A 79 6.67 14.90 1.73
CA TYR A 79 6.34 13.56 1.23
C TYR A 79 7.61 12.75 1.01
N HIS A 80 7.61 11.50 1.46
CA HIS A 80 8.65 10.54 1.11
C HIS A 80 7.98 9.25 0.60
N GLY A 81 8.21 8.91 -0.68
CA GLY A 81 7.72 7.68 -1.31
C GLY A 81 8.84 6.68 -1.49
N ILE A 82 8.58 5.42 -1.15
CA ILE A 82 9.47 4.29 -1.36
C ILE A 82 8.78 3.29 -2.27
N ASP A 83 9.43 2.89 -3.36
CA ASP A 83 8.97 1.81 -4.22
C ASP A 83 10.16 1.11 -4.87
N PHE A 84 10.03 -0.18 -5.17
CA PHE A 84 11.12 -0.91 -5.85
C PHE A 84 11.18 -0.63 -7.35
N SER A 85 10.08 -0.15 -7.94
CA SER A 85 9.93 0.09 -9.37
C SER A 85 10.36 1.51 -9.76
N ALA A 86 11.49 1.64 -10.45
CA ALA A 86 11.92 2.91 -11.02
C ALA A 86 10.87 3.53 -11.96
N ALA A 87 10.20 2.71 -12.77
CA ALA A 87 9.17 3.18 -13.71
C ALA A 87 7.93 3.73 -12.98
N ALA A 88 7.52 3.11 -11.86
CA ALA A 88 6.44 3.64 -11.01
C ALA A 88 6.85 4.98 -10.39
N LEU A 89 8.08 5.10 -9.88
CA LEU A 89 8.61 6.33 -9.30
C LEU A 89 8.71 7.49 -10.31
N ASP A 90 8.97 7.20 -11.58
CA ASP A 90 8.95 8.22 -12.65
C ASP A 90 7.54 8.78 -12.87
N LEU A 91 6.51 7.97 -12.76
CA LEU A 91 5.11 8.41 -12.77
C LEU A 91 4.75 9.14 -11.46
N ALA A 92 5.19 8.62 -10.31
CA ALA A 92 4.97 9.25 -9.01
C ALA A 92 5.51 10.69 -8.98
N ARG A 93 6.69 10.94 -9.56
CA ARG A 93 7.29 12.27 -9.67
C ARG A 93 6.38 13.25 -10.39
N GLN A 94 5.62 12.80 -11.39
CA GLN A 94 4.67 13.62 -12.12
C GLN A 94 3.39 13.84 -11.30
N ASN A 95 2.83 12.77 -10.73
CA ASN A 95 1.58 12.83 -10.00
C ASN A 95 1.69 13.66 -8.71
N LEU A 96 2.86 13.67 -8.07
CA LEU A 96 3.11 14.42 -6.83
C LEU A 96 3.37 15.90 -7.03
N GLN A 97 3.46 16.41 -8.28
CA GLN A 97 3.60 17.85 -8.56
C GLN A 97 2.43 18.69 -8.04
N VAL A 98 1.30 18.08 -7.73
CA VAL A 98 0.12 18.77 -7.16
C VAL A 98 0.31 19.11 -5.67
N LEU A 99 1.34 18.56 -5.01
CA LEU A 99 1.63 18.82 -3.61
C LEU A 99 2.54 20.03 -3.47
N ASP A 100 2.17 20.94 -2.60
CA ASP A 100 2.98 22.14 -2.27
C ASP A 100 3.90 21.85 -1.07
N CYS A 101 4.75 20.81 -1.21
CA CYS A 101 5.73 20.44 -0.19
C CYS A 101 6.93 19.72 -0.84
N PRO A 102 8.09 19.64 -0.12
CA PRO A 102 9.21 18.81 -0.58
C PRO A 102 8.81 17.35 -0.78
N VAL A 103 9.19 16.79 -1.94
CA VAL A 103 8.95 15.39 -2.33
C VAL A 103 10.29 14.68 -2.48
N THR A 104 10.46 13.56 -1.79
CA THR A 104 11.57 12.62 -1.94
C THR A 104 11.04 11.29 -2.43
N LEU A 105 11.69 10.69 -3.43
CA LEU A 105 11.36 9.36 -3.95
C LEU A 105 12.60 8.48 -3.86
N GLU A 106 12.45 7.31 -3.26
CA GLU A 106 13.52 6.35 -3.01
C GLU A 106 13.20 5.03 -3.72
N GLN A 107 14.12 4.57 -4.59
CA GLN A 107 14.01 3.24 -5.18
C GLN A 107 14.64 2.22 -4.23
N ALA A 108 13.81 1.49 -3.52
CA ALA A 108 14.26 0.46 -2.59
C ALA A 108 13.17 -0.58 -2.32
N ASP A 109 13.59 -1.75 -1.87
CA ASP A 109 12.69 -2.68 -1.21
C ASP A 109 12.31 -2.13 0.17
N PHE A 110 11.01 -2.08 0.47
CA PHE A 110 10.49 -1.41 1.66
C PHE A 110 10.92 -2.09 2.98
N LEU A 111 11.20 -3.39 2.96
CA LEU A 111 11.69 -4.10 4.15
C LEU A 111 13.10 -3.66 4.52
N THR A 112 13.93 -3.37 3.50
CA THR A 112 15.30 -2.91 3.70
C THR A 112 15.38 -1.40 3.95
N ALA A 113 14.54 -0.61 3.29
CA ALA A 113 14.50 0.84 3.41
C ALA A 113 14.14 1.34 4.81
N LEU A 114 13.40 0.56 5.58
CA LEU A 114 13.05 0.88 6.98
C LEU A 114 14.17 0.52 7.97
N ALA A 115 15.11 -0.36 7.58
CA ALA A 115 16.20 -0.75 8.44
C ALA A 115 17.17 0.42 8.67
N GLY A 116 17.37 0.81 9.92
CA GLY A 116 18.28 1.90 10.26
C GLY A 116 17.75 3.32 10.00
N ARG A 117 16.46 3.47 9.69
CA ARG A 117 15.83 4.78 9.52
C ARG A 117 15.86 5.56 10.85
N GLU A 118 16.61 6.65 10.88
CA GLU A 118 16.72 7.53 12.06
C GLU A 118 15.57 8.56 12.14
N HIS A 119 15.03 8.92 10.98
CA HIS A 119 13.96 9.90 10.89
C HIS A 119 12.61 9.27 11.22
N ARG A 120 11.80 9.97 12.01
CA ARG A 120 10.43 9.56 12.36
C ARG A 120 9.43 10.37 11.59
N ASP A 121 8.41 9.68 11.05
CA ASP A 121 7.34 10.28 10.29
C ASP A 121 6.05 10.36 11.11
N ASP A 122 5.27 11.42 10.88
CA ASP A 122 3.99 11.62 11.58
C ASP A 122 2.92 10.68 11.06
N VAL A 123 2.94 10.42 9.75
CA VAL A 123 2.05 9.49 9.09
C VAL A 123 2.87 8.54 8.24
N ILE A 124 2.65 7.24 8.44
CA ILE A 124 3.20 6.19 7.59
C ILE A 124 2.03 5.47 6.96
N PHE A 125 2.06 5.30 5.65
CA PHE A 125 1.01 4.63 4.87
C PHE A 125 1.60 3.50 4.03
N ILE A 126 0.84 2.42 3.90
CA ILE A 126 1.07 1.36 2.93
C ILE A 126 -0.29 0.84 2.43
N GLY A 127 -0.40 0.66 1.11
CA GLY A 127 -1.63 0.16 0.50
C GLY A 127 -1.38 -1.04 -0.39
N LEU A 128 -2.14 -2.12 -0.16
CA LEU A 128 -2.18 -3.32 -1.00
C LEU A 128 -0.80 -3.90 -1.32
N SER A 129 0.03 -4.07 -0.29
CA SER A 129 1.38 -4.62 -0.42
C SER A 129 1.77 -5.59 0.70
N LEU A 130 1.21 -5.42 1.92
CA LEU A 130 1.55 -6.31 3.04
C LEU A 130 0.98 -7.72 2.89
N HIS A 131 -0.03 -7.90 2.07
CA HIS A 131 -0.59 -9.23 1.81
C HIS A 131 0.39 -10.17 1.09
N HIS A 132 1.48 -9.67 0.52
CA HIS A 132 2.55 -10.50 -0.03
C HIS A 132 3.49 -11.07 1.04
N LEU A 133 3.39 -10.61 2.28
CA LEU A 133 4.15 -11.12 3.41
C LEU A 133 3.34 -12.17 4.18
N GLU A 134 4.03 -13.13 4.78
CA GLU A 134 3.43 -14.03 5.77
C GLU A 134 3.33 -13.38 7.16
N GLY A 135 2.55 -13.96 8.07
CA GLY A 135 2.28 -13.38 9.39
C GLY A 135 3.52 -12.95 10.19
N PRO A 136 4.58 -13.80 10.30
CA PRO A 136 5.82 -13.42 11.00
C PRO A 136 6.54 -12.23 10.35
N GLU A 137 6.55 -12.14 9.02
CA GLU A 137 7.17 -11.04 8.27
C GLU A 137 6.38 -9.74 8.45
N LYS A 138 5.03 -9.81 8.42
CA LYS A 138 4.16 -8.66 8.73
C LYS A 138 4.43 -8.13 10.11
N LEU A 139 4.57 -9.00 11.12
CA LEU A 139 4.90 -8.56 12.48
C LEU A 139 6.27 -7.89 12.54
N ALA A 140 7.29 -8.47 11.89
CA ALA A 140 8.62 -7.88 11.83
C ALA A 140 8.61 -6.50 11.17
N PHE A 141 7.86 -6.36 10.08
CA PHE A 141 7.65 -5.09 9.39
C PHE A 141 6.94 -4.07 10.32
N MET A 142 5.84 -4.44 10.96
CA MET A 142 5.09 -3.54 11.85
C MET A 142 5.91 -3.08 13.06
N LEU A 143 6.83 -3.91 13.55
CA LEU A 143 7.81 -3.52 14.59
C LEU A 143 8.79 -2.46 14.08
N GLN A 144 9.22 -2.52 12.83
CA GLN A 144 10.06 -1.49 12.21
C GLN A 144 9.27 -0.19 12.03
N ILE A 145 8.03 -0.28 11.55
CA ILE A 145 7.11 0.87 11.44
C ILE A 145 6.95 1.56 12.81
N ARG A 146 6.71 0.80 13.88
CA ARG A 146 6.53 1.38 15.22
C ARG A 146 7.75 2.19 15.68
N ARG A 147 8.96 1.81 15.25
CA ARG A 147 10.21 2.54 15.53
C ARG A 147 10.36 3.80 14.66
N ALA A 148 9.93 3.72 13.39
CA ALA A 148 9.98 4.82 12.43
C ALA A 148 8.86 5.86 12.64
N LEU A 149 7.84 5.54 13.43
CA LEU A 149 6.70 6.42 13.70
C LEU A 149 7.03 7.43 14.79
N ALA A 150 6.62 8.68 14.59
CA ALA A 150 6.67 9.72 15.63
C ALA A 150 5.83 9.33 16.86
N PRO A 151 6.09 9.88 18.07
CA PRO A 151 5.36 9.49 19.28
C PRO A 151 3.83 9.59 19.14
N ASP A 152 3.33 10.66 18.52
CA ASP A 152 1.90 10.90 18.25
C ASP A 152 1.54 10.61 16.79
N GLY A 153 2.34 9.79 16.12
CA GLY A 153 2.14 9.43 14.73
C GLY A 153 1.09 8.35 14.55
N VAL A 154 0.63 8.20 13.31
CA VAL A 154 -0.32 7.17 12.91
C VAL A 154 0.24 6.35 11.75
N PHE A 155 0.15 5.03 11.87
CA PHE A 155 0.39 4.11 10.78
C PHE A 155 -0.95 3.71 10.18
N VAL A 156 -1.11 3.83 8.87
CA VAL A 156 -2.34 3.49 8.15
C VAL A 156 -2.04 2.42 7.12
N ILE A 157 -2.85 1.38 7.09
CA ILE A 157 -2.81 0.36 6.03
C ILE A 157 -4.14 0.32 5.29
N TYR A 158 -4.09 -0.01 4.00
CA TYR A 158 -5.25 -0.47 3.23
C TYR A 158 -4.90 -1.82 2.63
N GLU A 159 -5.56 -2.91 3.08
CA GLU A 159 -5.05 -4.26 2.82
C GLU A 159 -6.14 -5.31 2.60
N ASN A 160 -5.72 -6.38 1.91
CA ASN A 160 -6.48 -7.62 1.81
C ASN A 160 -6.82 -8.12 3.21
N THR A 161 -8.11 -8.31 3.45
CA THR A 161 -8.61 -8.71 4.79
C THR A 161 -9.72 -9.72 4.65
N SER A 162 -9.69 -10.77 5.46
CA SER A 162 -10.77 -11.74 5.63
C SER A 162 -11.65 -11.37 6.82
N PRO A 163 -12.97 -11.60 6.77
CA PRO A 163 -13.79 -11.67 7.97
C PRO A 163 -13.24 -12.72 8.96
N ASP A 164 -13.49 -12.52 10.24
CA ASP A 164 -13.13 -13.50 11.25
C ASP A 164 -13.86 -14.84 11.01
N GLY A 165 -13.12 -15.93 11.18
CA GLY A 165 -13.61 -17.28 10.91
C GLY A 165 -13.46 -17.76 9.47
N GLU A 166 -12.98 -16.89 8.56
CA GLU A 166 -12.63 -17.28 7.19
C GLU A 166 -11.13 -17.48 7.06
N ASP A 167 -10.73 -18.57 6.44
CA ASP A 167 -9.34 -18.84 6.08
C ASP A 167 -8.96 -18.23 4.72
N ARG A 168 -7.66 -18.32 4.36
CA ARG A 168 -7.16 -17.86 3.07
C ARG A 168 -7.94 -18.45 1.89
N ALA A 169 -8.31 -19.72 1.95
CA ALA A 169 -9.06 -20.37 0.88
C ALA A 169 -10.48 -19.77 0.74
N GLY A 170 -11.10 -19.38 1.84
CA GLY A 170 -12.38 -18.66 1.85
C GLY A 170 -12.26 -17.29 1.18
N TRP A 171 -11.24 -16.51 1.55
CA TRP A 171 -10.97 -15.22 0.92
C TRP A 171 -10.74 -15.34 -0.58
N LEU A 172 -9.92 -16.32 -1.03
CA LEU A 172 -9.66 -16.56 -2.45
C LEU A 172 -10.93 -16.93 -3.23
N ARG A 173 -11.82 -17.75 -2.64
CA ARG A 173 -13.13 -18.05 -3.27
C ARG A 173 -13.98 -16.80 -3.43
N ARG A 174 -14.02 -15.92 -2.43
CA ARG A 174 -14.78 -14.66 -2.47
C ARG A 174 -14.17 -13.67 -3.46
N TRP A 175 -12.84 -13.67 -3.60
CA TRP A 175 -12.13 -12.92 -4.61
C TRP A 175 -12.49 -13.43 -6.03
N ASP A 176 -12.47 -14.75 -6.26
CA ASP A 176 -12.87 -15.35 -7.55
C ASP A 176 -14.32 -14.99 -7.95
N LEU A 177 -15.22 -14.80 -6.99
CA LEU A 177 -16.60 -14.38 -7.25
C LEU A 177 -16.71 -12.95 -7.78
N GLN A 178 -15.64 -12.15 -7.76
CA GLN A 178 -15.65 -10.81 -8.34
C GLN A 178 -15.53 -10.81 -9.88
N GLN A 179 -15.13 -11.91 -10.49
CA GLN A 179 -14.92 -12.01 -11.93
C GLN A 179 -16.04 -11.41 -12.79
N PRO A 180 -17.34 -11.66 -12.53
CA PRO A 180 -18.42 -11.09 -13.32
C PRO A 180 -18.56 -9.57 -13.23
N ALA A 181 -18.07 -8.98 -12.14
CA ALA A 181 -18.11 -7.53 -11.93
C ALA A 181 -16.88 -6.81 -12.52
N TRP A 182 -15.78 -7.52 -12.73
CA TRP A 182 -14.52 -6.94 -13.20
C TRP A 182 -14.40 -7.00 -14.73
N ILE A 183 -15.39 -6.40 -15.39
CA ILE A 183 -15.63 -6.48 -16.85
C ILE A 183 -14.55 -5.81 -17.73
N ALA A 184 -13.63 -5.05 -17.12
CA ALA A 184 -12.54 -4.40 -17.86
C ALA A 184 -11.41 -5.37 -18.23
N TYR A 185 -11.41 -6.59 -17.68
CA TYR A 185 -10.41 -7.61 -17.96
C TYR A 185 -10.81 -8.51 -19.11
N THR A 186 -9.83 -8.81 -19.97
CA THR A 186 -9.94 -9.94 -20.88
C THR A 186 -9.84 -11.26 -20.11
N PRO A 187 -10.29 -12.39 -20.68
CA PRO A 187 -10.13 -13.69 -20.05
C PRO A 187 -8.68 -14.02 -19.66
N ASP A 188 -7.71 -13.68 -20.52
CA ASP A 188 -6.29 -13.95 -20.27
C ASP A 188 -5.72 -13.08 -19.15
N GLU A 189 -6.08 -11.79 -19.10
CA GLU A 189 -5.70 -10.89 -17.99
C GLU A 189 -6.29 -11.35 -16.66
N TRP A 190 -7.55 -11.83 -16.66
CA TRP A 190 -8.16 -12.42 -15.49
C TRP A 190 -7.40 -13.65 -15.00
N VAL A 191 -7.04 -14.56 -15.90
CA VAL A 191 -6.28 -15.78 -15.55
C VAL A 191 -4.92 -15.40 -14.99
N SER A 192 -4.20 -14.45 -15.60
CA SER A 192 -2.89 -13.98 -15.11
C SER A 192 -2.99 -13.42 -13.69
N MET A 193 -3.91 -12.47 -13.47
CA MET A 193 -4.15 -11.83 -12.18
C MET A 193 -4.58 -12.85 -11.13
N ARG A 194 -5.52 -13.74 -11.45
CA ARG A 194 -5.96 -14.82 -10.56
C ARG A 194 -4.81 -15.72 -10.14
N THR A 195 -3.96 -16.08 -11.09
CA THR A 195 -2.78 -16.93 -10.81
C THR A 195 -1.85 -16.24 -9.82
N HIS A 196 -1.58 -14.96 -10.01
CA HIS A 196 -0.77 -14.16 -9.09
C HIS A 196 -1.39 -14.11 -7.70
N VAL A 197 -2.66 -13.73 -7.56
CA VAL A 197 -3.37 -13.61 -6.28
C VAL A 197 -3.39 -14.94 -5.54
N HIS A 198 -3.69 -16.04 -6.25
CA HIS A 198 -3.69 -17.37 -5.63
C HIS A 198 -2.31 -17.85 -5.18
N ALA A 199 -1.25 -17.41 -5.83
CA ALA A 199 0.13 -17.77 -5.48
C ALA A 199 0.69 -16.92 -4.33
N ALA A 200 0.41 -15.60 -4.33
CA ALA A 200 1.17 -14.62 -3.55
C ALA A 200 0.40 -13.90 -2.44
N ASP A 201 -0.93 -13.95 -2.43
CA ASP A 201 -1.70 -13.17 -1.45
C ASP A 201 -1.96 -13.97 -0.16
N HIS A 202 -1.61 -13.35 0.96
CA HIS A 202 -1.79 -13.86 2.32
C HIS A 202 -2.61 -12.85 3.14
N PRO A 203 -3.95 -12.80 2.97
CA PRO A 203 -4.80 -11.87 3.72
C PRO A 203 -4.79 -12.21 5.22
N GLU A 204 -4.85 -11.18 6.05
CA GLU A 204 -5.13 -11.35 7.47
C GLU A 204 -6.62 -11.29 7.76
N THR A 205 -7.06 -11.87 8.87
CA THR A 205 -8.41 -11.61 9.38
C THR A 205 -8.49 -10.26 10.08
N VAL A 206 -9.73 -9.78 10.33
CA VAL A 206 -9.95 -8.56 11.14
C VAL A 206 -9.22 -8.67 12.49
N THR A 207 -9.46 -9.78 13.21
CA THR A 207 -8.76 -10.06 14.49
C THR A 207 -7.25 -10.20 14.30
N GLY A 208 -6.78 -10.75 13.17
CA GLY A 208 -5.37 -10.88 12.83
C GLY A 208 -4.67 -9.51 12.77
N TRP A 209 -5.23 -8.52 12.05
CA TRP A 209 -4.70 -7.17 12.02
C TRP A 209 -4.66 -6.50 13.40
N HIS A 210 -5.71 -6.69 14.22
CA HIS A 210 -5.72 -6.21 15.60
C HIS A 210 -4.64 -6.86 16.48
N GLN A 211 -4.39 -8.16 16.31
CA GLN A 211 -3.35 -8.89 17.03
C GLN A 211 -1.95 -8.43 16.61
N LEU A 212 -1.69 -8.34 15.30
CA LEU A 212 -0.43 -7.84 14.77
C LEU A 212 -0.12 -6.42 15.30
N GLY A 213 -1.11 -5.52 15.30
CA GLY A 213 -0.96 -4.19 15.86
C GLY A 213 -0.56 -4.21 17.34
N ARG A 214 -1.25 -5.02 18.16
CA ARG A 214 -0.91 -5.16 19.59
C ARG A 214 0.48 -5.74 19.81
N TYR A 215 0.84 -6.78 19.07
CA TYR A 215 2.18 -7.40 19.19
C TYR A 215 3.29 -6.47 18.72
N ALA A 216 3.02 -5.60 17.78
CA ALA A 216 3.95 -4.55 17.34
C ALA A 216 4.03 -3.37 18.34
N GLY A 217 3.20 -3.33 19.39
CA GLY A 217 3.23 -2.30 20.42
C GLY A 217 2.38 -1.06 20.14
N PHE A 218 1.39 -1.16 19.25
CA PHE A 218 0.39 -0.12 19.05
C PHE A 218 -0.71 -0.25 20.12
N ALA A 219 -1.00 0.85 20.80
CA ALA A 219 -2.03 0.88 21.86
C ALA A 219 -3.45 0.88 21.29
N GLN A 220 -3.63 1.40 20.07
CA GLN A 220 -4.93 1.51 19.42
C GLN A 220 -4.86 0.96 17.99
N VAL A 221 -5.90 0.21 17.61
CA VAL A 221 -6.14 -0.23 16.24
C VAL A 221 -7.60 0.09 15.91
N ARG A 222 -7.81 0.93 14.90
CA ARG A 222 -9.15 1.36 14.47
C ARG A 222 -9.38 0.98 13.02
N GLU A 223 -10.50 0.36 12.71
CA GLU A 223 -10.97 0.20 11.34
C GLU A 223 -11.52 1.55 10.84
N LEU A 224 -11.02 2.04 9.71
CA LEU A 224 -11.44 3.28 9.08
C LEU A 224 -12.41 3.04 7.94
N TYR A 225 -12.28 1.90 7.27
CA TYR A 225 -13.09 1.54 6.11
C TYR A 225 -13.14 0.03 5.91
N ALA A 226 -14.28 -0.48 5.51
CA ALA A 226 -14.46 -1.84 4.99
C ALA A 226 -15.10 -1.76 3.60
N ALA A 227 -14.49 -2.40 2.63
CA ALA A 227 -15.04 -2.48 1.28
C ALA A 227 -16.34 -3.33 1.26
N PRO A 228 -17.32 -3.02 0.41
CA PRO A 228 -18.59 -3.77 0.35
C PRO A 228 -18.42 -5.26 0.02
N THR A 229 -17.29 -5.64 -0.59
CA THR A 229 -16.95 -7.03 -0.91
C THR A 229 -16.35 -7.80 0.26
N ASP A 230 -16.05 -7.11 1.37
CA ASP A 230 -15.27 -7.66 2.50
C ASP A 230 -13.86 -8.18 2.12
N LEU A 231 -13.35 -7.80 0.95
CA LEU A 231 -12.02 -8.20 0.50
C LEU A 231 -10.92 -7.28 1.01
N PHE A 232 -11.26 -6.01 1.27
CA PHE A 232 -10.28 -4.96 1.59
C PHE A 232 -10.76 -4.14 2.78
N ARG A 233 -9.83 -3.80 3.68
CA ARG A 233 -10.11 -2.91 4.81
C ARG A 233 -8.96 -1.94 5.06
N MET A 234 -9.31 -0.79 5.60
CA MET A 234 -8.34 0.21 6.04
C MET A 234 -8.30 0.27 7.57
N TYR A 235 -7.10 0.26 8.12
CA TYR A 235 -6.86 0.37 9.56
C TYR A 235 -5.90 1.52 9.87
N ALA A 236 -6.10 2.16 11.04
CA ALA A 236 -5.17 3.09 11.63
C ALA A 236 -4.63 2.51 12.95
N PHE A 237 -3.33 2.54 13.10
CA PHE A 237 -2.59 2.09 14.29
C PHE A 237 -1.92 3.29 14.93
N GLY A 238 -2.12 3.49 16.25
CA GLY A 238 -1.59 4.64 16.97
C GLY A 238 -1.33 4.36 18.45
N GLY A 239 -0.74 5.33 19.13
CA GLY A 239 -0.47 5.29 20.58
C GLY A 239 0.89 4.74 20.96
#